data_9a3c6873cdeb93b61507072f85a0c2db
#
_entry.id   9a3c6873cdeb93b61507072f85a0c2db
#
_cell.length_a   1.000
_cell.length_b   1.000
_cell.length_c   1.000
_cell.angle_alpha   90.00
_cell.angle_beta   90.00
_cell.angle_gamma   90.00
#
_symmetry.space_group_name_H-M   'P 1'
#
loop_
_entity.id
_entity.type
_entity.pdbx_description
1 polymer ?
#
loop_
_entity_poly.entity_id
_entity_poly.type
_entity_poly.pdbx_seq_one_letter_code
_entity_poly.pdbx_strand_id
1 'polypeptide(L)' 'MAKINEQTLVITVSQLVKDDTPTQALLSDDVIAQLEAAVGELAGAGTLVEIKQA' A
#
# COMPACT_ATOMS: atom_id res chain seq x y z
N MET A 1 22.27 5.35 21.38
CA MET A 1 20.83 5.52 21.59
C MET A 1 20.06 5.16 20.32
N ALA A 2 19.01 4.37 20.47
CA ALA A 2 18.21 3.95 19.31
C ALA A 2 17.34 5.11 18.82
N LYS A 3 17.09 5.14 17.54
CA LYS A 3 16.18 6.10 16.94
C LYS A 3 15.32 5.43 15.87
N ILE A 4 14.19 6.02 15.59
CA ILE A 4 13.31 5.55 14.55
C ILE A 4 13.76 6.14 13.21
N ASN A 5 13.99 5.26 12.25
CA ASN A 5 14.25 5.65 10.87
C ASN A 5 13.01 5.29 10.04
N GLU A 6 12.37 6.30 9.49
CA GLU A 6 11.06 6.11 8.87
C GLU A 6 11.01 6.79 7.51
N GLN A 7 10.39 6.10 6.57
CA GLN A 7 10.13 6.65 5.25
C GLN A 7 8.68 6.38 4.89
N THR A 8 8.00 7.41 4.42
CA THR A 8 6.59 7.30 4.03
C THR A 8 6.46 7.43 2.52
N LEU A 9 5.75 6.49 1.92
CA LEU A 9 5.45 6.51 0.49
C LEU A 9 3.94 6.67 0.30
N VAL A 10 3.56 7.43 -0.72
CA VAL A 10 2.15 7.59 -1.08
C VAL A 10 1.94 6.97 -2.46
N ILE A 11 0.99 6.04 -2.55
CA ILE A 11 0.66 5.39 -3.81
C ILE A 11 -0.77 5.78 -4.18
N THR A 12 -0.93 6.34 -5.38
CA THR A 12 -2.24 6.66 -5.91
C THR A 12 -2.48 5.78 -7.13
N VAL A 13 -3.61 5.08 -7.12
CA VAL A 13 -4.00 4.20 -8.21
C VAL A 13 -5.23 4.78 -8.89
N SER A 14 -5.14 4.98 -10.20
CA SER A 14 -6.23 5.56 -10.98
C SER A 14 -6.56 4.67 -12.15
N GLN A 15 -7.83 4.63 -12.51
CA GLN A 15 -8.30 3.85 -13.64
C GLN A 15 -9.31 4.67 -14.43
N LEU A 16 -9.15 4.68 -15.73
CA LEU A 16 -10.10 5.34 -16.62
C LEU A 16 -11.23 4.38 -16.93
N VAL A 17 -12.46 4.77 -16.59
CA VAL A 17 -13.65 3.93 -16.82
C VAL A 17 -14.70 4.73 -17.58
N LYS A 18 -15.70 4.04 -18.12
CA LYS A 18 -16.83 4.68 -18.79
C LYS A 18 -17.70 5.40 -17.77
N ASP A 19 -18.37 6.47 -18.22
CA ASP A 19 -19.19 7.30 -17.34
C ASP A 19 -20.28 6.52 -16.61
N ASP A 20 -20.82 5.49 -17.25
CA ASP A 20 -21.91 4.69 -16.69
C ASP A 20 -21.41 3.51 -15.85
N THR A 21 -20.11 3.38 -15.66
CA THR A 21 -19.52 2.30 -14.89
C THR A 21 -19.59 2.64 -13.41
N PRO A 22 -20.10 1.75 -12.54
CA PRO A 22 -20.09 2.00 -11.10
C PRO A 22 -18.67 2.14 -10.57
N THR A 23 -18.50 3.06 -9.64
CA THR A 23 -17.21 3.25 -8.99
C THR A 23 -16.94 2.10 -8.04
N GLN A 24 -15.76 1.50 -8.16
CA GLN A 24 -15.34 0.38 -7.33
C GLN A 24 -13.93 0.61 -6.81
N ALA A 25 -13.61 -0.04 -5.70
CA ALA A 25 -12.24 -0.04 -5.20
C ALA A 25 -11.34 -0.79 -6.20
N LEU A 26 -10.22 -0.20 -6.53
CA LEU A 26 -9.26 -0.81 -7.46
C LEU A 26 -8.40 -1.87 -6.80
N LEU A 27 -8.17 -1.73 -5.50
CA LEU A 27 -7.35 -2.66 -4.74
C LEU A 27 -8.21 -3.29 -3.65
N SER A 28 -8.25 -4.61 -3.63
CA SER A 28 -8.94 -5.34 -2.57
C SER A 28 -8.06 -5.39 -1.31
N ASP A 29 -8.68 -5.72 -0.18
CA ASP A 29 -7.94 -5.89 1.07
C ASP A 29 -6.85 -6.96 0.93
N ASP A 30 -7.14 -8.02 0.17
CA ASP A 30 -6.17 -9.08 -0.09
C ASP A 30 -4.95 -8.55 -0.84
N VAL A 31 -5.18 -7.72 -1.85
CA VAL A 31 -4.09 -7.13 -2.63
C VAL A 31 -3.26 -6.20 -1.77
N ILE A 32 -3.91 -5.41 -0.92
CA ILE A 32 -3.20 -4.51 -0.02
C ILE A 32 -2.34 -5.30 0.96
N ALA A 33 -2.85 -6.41 1.48
CA ALA A 33 -2.08 -7.28 2.37
C ALA A 33 -0.87 -7.87 1.67
N GLN A 34 -1.00 -8.26 0.40
CA GLN A 34 0.11 -8.76 -0.39
C GLN A 34 1.17 -7.69 -0.63
N LEU A 35 0.75 -6.46 -0.90
CA LEU A 35 1.68 -5.35 -1.05
C LEU A 35 2.46 -5.11 0.24
N GLU A 36 1.78 -5.16 1.37
CA GLU A 36 2.42 -4.98 2.66
C GLU A 36 3.48 -6.04 2.91
N ALA A 37 3.14 -7.29 2.59
CA ALA A 37 4.09 -8.41 2.73
C ALA A 37 5.28 -8.25 1.78
N ALA A 38 5.04 -7.85 0.54
CA ALA A 38 6.10 -7.66 -0.44
C ALA A 38 7.06 -6.54 -0.03
N VAL A 39 6.52 -5.43 0.43
CA VAL A 39 7.34 -4.31 0.90
C VAL A 39 8.16 -4.74 2.11
N GLY A 40 7.57 -5.51 3.01
CA GLY A 40 8.29 -6.04 4.18
C GLY A 40 9.48 -6.90 3.79
N GLU A 41 9.32 -7.76 2.79
CA GLU A 41 10.41 -8.59 2.30
C GLU A 41 11.52 -7.75 1.67
N LEU A 42 11.14 -6.77 0.88
CA LEU A 42 12.10 -5.92 0.19
C LEU A 42 12.84 -5.00 1.16
N ALA A 43 12.17 -4.54 2.19
CA ALA A 43 12.77 -3.63 3.18
C ALA A 43 13.72 -4.36 4.14
N GLY A 44 13.50 -5.66 4.33
CA GLY A 44 14.39 -6.49 5.14
C GLY A 44 13.87 -6.74 6.56
N ALA A 45 14.58 -7.61 7.26
CA ALA A 45 14.21 -8.01 8.61
C ALA A 45 14.28 -6.82 9.57
N GLY A 46 13.38 -6.81 10.54
CA GLY A 46 13.35 -5.75 11.54
C GLY A 46 12.61 -4.50 11.12
N THR A 47 12.03 -4.49 9.91
CA THR A 47 11.28 -3.36 9.39
C THR A 47 9.79 -3.60 9.56
N LEU A 48 9.09 -2.63 10.12
CA LEU A 48 7.62 -2.67 10.20
C LEU A 48 7.05 -1.92 9.00
N VAL A 49 6.08 -2.54 8.36
CA VAL A 49 5.41 -1.94 7.20
C VAL A 49 3.93 -1.79 7.52
N GLU A 50 3.41 -0.61 7.27
CA GLU A 50 2.00 -0.33 7.49
C GLU A 50 1.45 0.40 6.28
N ILE A 51 0.37 -0.13 5.70
CA ILE A 51 -0.31 0.50 4.58
C ILE A 51 -1.66 1.00 5.09
N LYS A 52 -1.89 2.29 4.93
CA LYS A 52 -3.15 2.91 5.32
C LYS A 52 -3.92 3.36 4.09
N GLN A 53 -5.21 3.16 4.12
CA GLN A 53 -6.09 3.69 3.09
C GLN A 53 -6.54 5.09 3.50
N ALA A 54 -6.51 5.98 2.53
CA ALA A 54 -6.97 7.35 2.76
C ALA A 54 -8.50 7.43 2.79
#